data_bf90e8acfb3a1288149e10a23c7c60ed
#
_entry.id   bf90e8acfb3a1288149e10a23c7c60ed
#
_cell.length_a   1.000
_cell.length_b   1.000
_cell.length_c   1.000
_cell.angle_alpha   90.00
_cell.angle_beta   90.00
_cell.angle_gamma   90.00
#
_symmetry.space_group_name_H-M   'P 1'
#
loop_
_entity.id
_entity.type
_entity.pdbx_description
1 polymer ?
#
loop_
_entity_poly.entity_id
_entity_poly.type
_entity_poly.pdbx_seq_one_letter_code
_entity_poly.pdbx_strand_id
1 'polypeptide(L)'
;MKGKSVFSNREVELIESLIRQRCNAAKSQQKNIRSKMRDLGFYGSDYGVKEMTIEKFHGLIKSGFIKVSDAGQFISKPAIKTVVSKNNEGNHSLKTGLEAWVGENPIVLILGTFPGEKSLSAQAYYQDRAHNSFYKIMETLFDRPVGISDKDFIIQNHIALWDCMKEADRKGSLDSNIKSYVPNEIESFLALHPTITTIVLNGIGDTTKIFEQNFAVAKMGQKYRVISLPSTSNSLAKAFDEKLEAWRIVKEIIDEQIKV
;
A
#
# COMPACT_ATOMS: atom_id res chain seq x y z
N MET A 1 -33.01 -3.50 -9.29
CA MET A 1 -31.56 -3.37 -9.09
C MET A 1 -31.22 -3.95 -7.75
N LYS A 2 -30.30 -4.91 -7.67
CA LYS A 2 -29.88 -5.57 -6.41
C LYS A 2 -28.75 -4.83 -5.71
N GLY A 3 -27.99 -4.06 -6.47
CA GLY A 3 -26.84 -3.29 -6.02
C GLY A 3 -27.04 -1.78 -6.12
N LYS A 4 -25.98 -1.04 -5.92
CA LYS A 4 -25.94 0.43 -6.04
C LYS A 4 -25.49 0.83 -7.45
N SER A 5 -25.87 2.05 -7.85
CA SER A 5 -25.48 2.67 -9.13
C SER A 5 -24.50 3.84 -8.98
N VAL A 6 -24.17 4.20 -7.75
CA VAL A 6 -23.21 5.27 -7.42
C VAL A 6 -22.06 4.65 -6.68
N PHE A 7 -20.84 4.83 -7.18
CA PHE A 7 -19.60 4.30 -6.62
C PHE A 7 -18.60 5.44 -6.45
N SER A 8 -17.79 5.39 -5.42
CA SER A 8 -16.64 6.28 -5.29
C SER A 8 -15.57 5.91 -6.33
N ASN A 9 -14.65 6.84 -6.65
CA ASN A 9 -13.51 6.57 -7.53
C ASN A 9 -12.78 5.29 -7.10
N ARG A 10 -12.56 5.11 -5.82
CA ARG A 10 -11.91 3.95 -5.24
C ARG A 10 -12.67 2.63 -5.47
N GLU A 11 -13.99 2.63 -5.31
CA GLU A 11 -14.79 1.43 -5.58
C GLU A 11 -14.78 1.09 -7.06
N VAL A 12 -14.70 2.08 -7.93
CA VAL A 12 -14.53 1.89 -9.38
C VAL A 12 -13.21 1.19 -9.67
N GLU A 13 -12.09 1.68 -9.13
CA GLU A 13 -10.76 1.06 -9.27
C GLU A 13 -10.75 -0.39 -8.74
N LEU A 14 -11.40 -0.62 -7.61
CA LEU A 14 -11.51 -1.94 -7.01
C LEU A 14 -12.31 -2.91 -7.90
N ILE A 15 -13.43 -2.45 -8.44
CA ILE A 15 -14.27 -3.24 -9.35
C ILE A 15 -13.49 -3.54 -10.64
N GLU A 16 -12.75 -2.57 -11.18
CA GLU A 16 -11.89 -2.79 -12.36
C GLU A 16 -10.83 -3.86 -12.12
N SER A 17 -10.14 -3.79 -10.98
CA SER A 17 -9.16 -4.80 -10.59
C SER A 17 -9.79 -6.19 -10.50
N LEU A 18 -10.96 -6.32 -9.86
CA LEU A 18 -11.68 -7.58 -9.75
C LEU A 18 -12.16 -8.10 -11.10
N ILE A 19 -12.54 -7.24 -12.04
CA ILE A 19 -12.90 -7.64 -13.41
C ILE A 19 -11.67 -8.20 -14.13
N ARG A 20 -10.51 -7.55 -14.05
CA ARG A 20 -9.25 -8.04 -14.64
C ARG A 20 -8.86 -9.39 -14.06
N GLN A 21 -8.89 -9.52 -12.73
CA GLN A 21 -8.62 -10.80 -12.03
C GLN A 21 -9.56 -11.90 -12.51
N ARG A 22 -10.85 -11.60 -12.68
CA ARG A 22 -11.84 -12.59 -13.13
C ARG A 22 -11.59 -13.06 -14.56
N CYS A 23 -11.18 -12.16 -15.47
CA CYS A 23 -10.88 -12.51 -16.85
C CYS A 23 -9.72 -13.52 -16.95
N ASN A 24 -8.75 -13.43 -16.04
CA ASN A 24 -7.55 -14.27 -16.02
C ASN A 24 -7.67 -15.49 -15.07
N ALA A 25 -8.75 -15.58 -14.29
CA ALA A 25 -8.91 -16.62 -13.28
C ALA A 25 -9.54 -17.91 -13.81
N ALA A 26 -9.13 -19.05 -13.26
CA ALA A 26 -9.77 -20.34 -13.47
C ALA A 26 -11.26 -20.31 -13.05
N LYS A 27 -12.11 -21.12 -13.69
CA LYS A 27 -13.57 -21.15 -13.41
C LYS A 27 -13.91 -21.34 -11.94
N SER A 28 -13.13 -22.12 -11.20
CA SER A 28 -13.30 -22.36 -9.76
C SER A 28 -13.13 -21.06 -8.91
N GLN A 29 -12.24 -20.18 -9.33
CA GLN A 29 -11.93 -18.93 -8.63
C GLN A 29 -12.90 -17.79 -8.98
N GLN A 30 -13.51 -17.82 -10.16
CA GLN A 30 -14.41 -16.75 -10.64
C GLN A 30 -15.63 -16.54 -9.74
N LYS A 31 -16.09 -17.58 -9.04
CA LYS A 31 -17.22 -17.47 -8.10
C LYS A 31 -16.85 -16.59 -6.89
N ASN A 32 -15.65 -16.75 -6.36
CA ASN A 32 -15.15 -15.94 -5.25
C ASN A 32 -14.96 -14.47 -5.65
N ILE A 33 -14.39 -14.22 -6.84
CA ILE A 33 -14.20 -12.86 -7.35
C ILE A 33 -15.55 -12.16 -7.56
N ARG A 34 -16.56 -12.87 -8.07
CA ARG A 34 -17.93 -12.33 -8.18
C ARG A 34 -18.54 -12.01 -6.81
N SER A 35 -18.25 -12.80 -5.78
CA SER A 35 -18.70 -12.48 -4.42
C SER A 35 -18.10 -11.16 -3.95
N LYS A 36 -16.80 -10.95 -4.11
CA LYS A 36 -16.13 -9.70 -3.75
C LYS A 36 -16.72 -8.47 -4.46
N MET A 37 -17.08 -8.58 -5.76
CA MET A 37 -17.77 -7.49 -6.48
C MET A 37 -19.15 -7.20 -5.88
N ARG A 38 -19.89 -8.23 -5.45
CA ARG A 38 -21.21 -8.08 -4.81
C ARG A 38 -21.09 -7.43 -3.43
N ASP A 39 -20.04 -7.71 -2.69
CA ASP A 39 -19.77 -7.10 -1.37
C ASP A 39 -19.54 -5.59 -1.51
N LEU A 40 -19.07 -5.12 -2.67
CA LEU A 40 -19.00 -3.70 -3.04
C LEU A 40 -20.34 -3.15 -3.54
N GLY A 41 -21.39 -3.96 -3.62
CA GLY A 41 -22.69 -3.58 -4.19
C GLY A 41 -22.74 -3.59 -5.71
N PHE A 42 -21.75 -4.18 -6.40
CA PHE A 42 -21.73 -4.28 -7.86
C PHE A 42 -22.24 -5.64 -8.34
N TYR A 43 -23.35 -5.60 -9.06
CA TYR A 43 -23.99 -6.78 -9.65
C TYR A 43 -24.07 -6.61 -11.17
N GLY A 44 -23.26 -7.34 -11.92
CA GLY A 44 -23.29 -7.29 -13.40
C GLY A 44 -24.66 -7.57 -14.02
N SER A 45 -25.49 -8.38 -13.35
CA SER A 45 -26.86 -8.67 -13.77
C SER A 45 -27.79 -7.44 -13.76
N ASP A 46 -27.51 -6.44 -12.93
CA ASP A 46 -28.30 -5.21 -12.83
C ASP A 46 -28.16 -4.35 -14.09
N TYR A 47 -27.11 -4.59 -14.87
CA TYR A 47 -26.79 -3.91 -16.13
C TYR A 47 -27.00 -4.78 -17.36
N GLY A 48 -27.67 -5.95 -17.22
CA GLY A 48 -27.92 -6.87 -18.33
C GLY A 48 -26.67 -7.55 -18.92
N VAL A 49 -25.53 -7.49 -18.23
CA VAL A 49 -24.25 -7.98 -18.72
C VAL A 49 -23.95 -9.38 -18.16
N LYS A 50 -23.97 -10.40 -19.03
CA LYS A 50 -23.62 -11.79 -18.64
C LYS A 50 -22.13 -11.94 -18.30
N GLU A 51 -21.27 -11.31 -19.10
CA GLU A 51 -19.83 -11.29 -18.89
C GLU A 51 -19.36 -9.84 -18.85
N MET A 52 -18.91 -9.40 -17.66
CA MET A 52 -18.36 -8.08 -17.45
C MET A 52 -16.89 -8.07 -17.87
N THR A 53 -16.54 -7.20 -18.82
CA THR A 53 -15.17 -6.85 -19.20
C THR A 53 -14.89 -5.41 -18.80
N ILE A 54 -13.64 -4.99 -18.86
CA ILE A 54 -13.25 -3.61 -18.54
C ILE A 54 -13.91 -2.62 -19.49
N GLU A 55 -13.94 -2.91 -20.78
CA GLU A 55 -14.56 -2.05 -21.81
C GLU A 55 -16.06 -1.86 -21.55
N LYS A 56 -16.75 -2.94 -21.18
CA LYS A 56 -18.18 -2.87 -20.81
C LYS A 56 -18.40 -2.07 -19.55
N PHE A 57 -17.55 -2.24 -18.55
CA PHE A 57 -17.62 -1.50 -17.30
C PHE A 57 -17.40 0.00 -17.52
N HIS A 58 -16.36 0.39 -18.28
CA HIS A 58 -16.14 1.78 -18.68
C HIS A 58 -17.30 2.33 -19.52
N GLY A 59 -17.91 1.50 -20.39
CA GLY A 59 -19.10 1.85 -21.15
C GLY A 59 -20.27 2.22 -20.24
N LEU A 60 -20.49 1.47 -19.14
CA LEU A 60 -21.53 1.77 -18.15
C LEU A 60 -21.27 3.08 -17.39
N ILE A 61 -20.04 3.40 -17.11
CA ILE A 61 -19.66 4.69 -16.51
C ILE A 61 -19.89 5.82 -17.52
N LYS A 62 -19.41 5.68 -18.75
CA LYS A 62 -19.55 6.70 -19.79
C LYS A 62 -21.00 6.96 -20.17
N SER A 63 -21.87 5.96 -20.13
CA SER A 63 -23.31 6.09 -20.40
C SER A 63 -24.14 6.56 -19.19
N GLY A 64 -23.50 6.77 -18.01
CA GLY A 64 -24.18 7.25 -16.80
C GLY A 64 -25.00 6.19 -16.06
N PHE A 65 -24.99 4.93 -16.48
CA PHE A 65 -25.60 3.82 -15.72
C PHE A 65 -24.87 3.60 -14.38
N ILE A 66 -23.57 3.81 -14.37
CA ILE A 66 -22.74 3.88 -13.17
C ILE A 66 -22.29 5.32 -12.99
N LYS A 67 -22.68 5.92 -11.88
CA LYS A 67 -22.26 7.26 -11.50
C LYS A 67 -21.05 7.16 -10.60
N VAL A 68 -20.03 7.95 -10.89
CA VAL A 68 -18.84 8.09 -10.05
C VAL A 68 -19.01 9.37 -9.24
N SER A 69 -18.98 9.26 -7.93
CA SER A 69 -19.08 10.42 -7.03
C SER A 69 -17.75 10.65 -6.34
N ASP A 70 -17.23 11.86 -6.43
CA ASP A 70 -16.06 12.30 -5.66
C ASP A 70 -16.41 12.56 -4.19
N ALA A 71 -17.72 12.61 -3.86
CA ALA A 71 -18.20 12.72 -2.51
C ALA A 71 -18.29 11.34 -1.86
N GLY A 72 -17.22 10.93 -1.21
CA GLY A 72 -17.25 9.80 -0.29
C GLY A 72 -18.30 10.06 0.80
N GLN A 73 -19.53 9.58 0.62
CA GLN A 73 -20.43 9.42 1.77
C GLN A 73 -19.85 8.34 2.66
N PHE A 74 -19.22 8.79 3.72
CA PHE A 74 -18.82 7.97 4.85
C PHE A 74 -20.05 7.30 5.46
N ILE A 75 -20.22 6.00 5.22
CA ILE A 75 -20.95 5.18 6.18
C ILE A 75 -20.07 5.19 7.42
N SER A 76 -20.61 5.75 8.50
CA SER A 76 -19.96 5.94 9.78
C SER A 76 -19.35 4.64 10.29
N LYS A 77 -18.06 4.46 10.08
CA LYS A 77 -17.18 3.65 10.92
C LYS A 77 -16.47 4.57 11.90
N PRO A 78 -16.07 4.08 13.08
CA PRO A 78 -15.71 4.94 14.21
C PRO A 78 -14.64 5.95 13.84
N ALA A 79 -14.79 7.15 14.34
CA ALA A 79 -14.00 8.34 14.11
C ALA A 79 -12.54 8.06 13.79
N ILE A 80 -12.11 8.42 12.56
CA ILE A 80 -10.71 8.66 12.25
C ILE A 80 -10.26 9.71 13.27
N LYS A 81 -9.44 9.26 14.22
CA LYS A 81 -8.77 10.20 15.12
C LYS A 81 -7.74 10.94 14.29
N THR A 82 -8.17 12.06 13.68
CA THR A 82 -7.23 13.10 13.29
C THR A 82 -6.56 13.53 14.58
N VAL A 83 -5.31 13.13 14.80
CA VAL A 83 -4.51 13.66 15.90
C VAL A 83 -4.12 15.08 15.52
N VAL A 84 -5.08 15.99 15.64
CA VAL A 84 -4.84 17.42 15.58
C VAL A 84 -4.30 17.78 16.95
N SER A 85 -3.01 17.98 17.08
CA SER A 85 -2.45 18.77 18.17
C SER A 85 -3.11 20.15 18.10
N LYS A 86 -3.98 20.45 19.06
CA LYS A 86 -4.55 21.79 19.22
C LYS A 86 -3.38 22.74 19.44
N ASN A 87 -3.02 23.50 18.46
CA ASN A 87 -2.53 24.88 18.55
C ASN A 87 -2.05 25.37 17.18
N ASN A 88 -2.54 26.55 16.84
CA ASN A 88 -2.17 27.46 15.73
C ASN A 88 -2.81 27.21 14.35
N GLU A 89 -3.71 28.13 14.01
CA GLU A 89 -4.12 28.51 12.67
C GLU A 89 -2.91 29.03 11.87
N GLY A 90 -2.15 28.09 11.30
CA GLY A 90 -1.14 28.34 10.29
C GLY A 90 -1.55 27.50 9.06
N ASN A 91 -1.44 28.10 7.89
CA ASN A 91 -1.69 27.46 6.59
C ASN A 91 -0.80 26.19 6.47
N HIS A 92 -1.30 25.04 6.96
CA HIS A 92 -0.59 23.78 6.94
C HIS A 92 -0.77 23.13 5.56
N SER A 93 0.28 23.18 4.74
CA SER A 93 0.31 22.48 3.46
C SER A 93 0.66 21.02 3.66
N LEU A 94 -0.34 20.13 3.60
CA LEU A 94 -0.12 18.70 3.53
C LEU A 94 0.63 18.35 2.25
N LYS A 95 1.74 17.65 2.37
CA LYS A 95 2.47 17.06 1.24
C LYS A 95 1.87 15.69 0.96
N THR A 96 1.63 15.38 -0.29
CA THR A 96 1.18 14.05 -0.73
C THR A 96 2.38 13.11 -0.80
N GLY A 97 2.23 11.88 -0.28
CA GLY A 97 3.22 10.80 -0.34
C GLY A 97 3.33 10.18 -1.73
N LEU A 98 4.03 9.06 -1.81
CA LEU A 98 4.25 8.33 -3.05
C LEU A 98 3.22 7.20 -3.22
N GLU A 99 2.88 6.90 -4.47
CA GLU A 99 2.11 5.70 -4.80
C GLU A 99 2.90 4.43 -4.47
N ALA A 100 2.18 3.36 -4.12
CA ALA A 100 2.82 2.08 -3.82
C ALA A 100 3.58 1.52 -5.03
N TRP A 101 4.77 1.00 -4.80
CA TRP A 101 5.45 0.17 -5.78
C TRP A 101 5.05 -1.28 -5.54
N VAL A 102 4.45 -1.90 -6.52
CA VAL A 102 3.96 -3.28 -6.42
C VAL A 102 4.02 -3.96 -7.77
N GLY A 103 4.49 -5.20 -7.79
CA GLY A 103 4.49 -6.08 -8.96
C GLY A 103 3.30 -7.03 -8.97
N GLU A 104 3.33 -8.05 -9.84
CA GLU A 104 2.22 -9.00 -10.00
C GLU A 104 2.03 -9.93 -8.80
N ASN A 105 3.13 -10.41 -8.20
CA ASN A 105 3.11 -11.41 -7.13
C ASN A 105 3.97 -10.97 -5.93
N PRO A 106 3.61 -9.87 -5.23
CA PRO A 106 4.34 -9.43 -4.06
C PRO A 106 4.14 -10.41 -2.90
N ILE A 107 5.21 -10.72 -2.18
CA ILE A 107 5.21 -11.58 -0.98
C ILE A 107 5.32 -10.75 0.28
N VAL A 108 6.18 -9.73 0.24
CA VAL A 108 6.46 -8.84 1.36
C VAL A 108 6.03 -7.42 1.04
N LEU A 109 5.29 -6.78 1.93
CA LEU A 109 5.04 -5.34 1.92
C LEU A 109 5.96 -4.66 2.93
N ILE A 110 6.86 -3.80 2.46
CA ILE A 110 7.68 -2.96 3.33
C ILE A 110 7.01 -1.60 3.45
N LEU A 111 6.77 -1.17 4.68
CA LEU A 111 6.16 0.12 5.02
C LEU A 111 7.17 1.05 5.69
N GLY A 112 7.31 2.25 5.13
CA GLY A 112 7.91 3.39 5.80
C GLY A 112 6.88 4.23 6.54
N THR A 113 7.31 5.37 7.10
CA THR A 113 6.42 6.35 7.74
C THR A 113 5.82 7.28 6.70
N PHE A 114 6.67 8.08 6.05
CA PHE A 114 6.35 9.04 5.00
C PHE A 114 7.62 9.36 4.19
N PRO A 115 7.55 9.57 2.86
CA PRO A 115 8.76 9.75 2.05
C PRO A 115 9.54 11.00 2.44
N GLY A 116 10.88 10.91 2.51
CA GLY A 116 11.76 12.06 2.70
C GLY A 116 11.69 13.06 1.53
N GLU A 117 12.18 14.29 1.72
CA GLU A 117 12.10 15.34 0.69
C GLU A 117 12.77 14.94 -0.62
N LYS A 118 13.94 14.26 -0.57
CA LYS A 118 14.61 13.76 -1.78
C LYS A 118 13.77 12.69 -2.49
N SER A 119 13.10 11.82 -1.75
CA SER A 119 12.20 10.80 -2.31
C SER A 119 10.98 11.43 -2.98
N LEU A 120 10.36 12.44 -2.34
CA LEU A 120 9.24 13.18 -2.92
C LEU A 120 9.65 13.92 -4.19
N SER A 121 10.80 14.59 -4.18
CA SER A 121 11.31 15.32 -5.35
C SER A 121 11.66 14.38 -6.52
N ALA A 122 12.19 13.21 -6.22
CA ALA A 122 12.54 12.20 -7.22
C ALA A 122 11.37 11.29 -7.64
N GLN A 123 10.20 11.40 -6.97
CA GLN A 123 9.06 10.50 -7.12
C GLN A 123 9.46 9.02 -7.01
N ALA A 124 10.41 8.73 -6.08
CA ALA A 124 10.96 7.39 -5.89
C ALA A 124 11.36 7.15 -4.43
N TYR A 125 11.19 5.90 -3.96
CA TYR A 125 11.48 5.54 -2.57
C TYR A 125 12.97 5.59 -2.24
N TYR A 126 13.29 6.00 -1.01
CA TYR A 126 14.64 5.94 -0.39
C TYR A 126 15.76 6.61 -1.19
N GLN A 127 15.48 7.74 -1.86
CA GLN A 127 16.45 8.42 -2.74
C GLN A 127 17.55 9.21 -2.00
N ASP A 128 17.46 9.40 -0.70
CA ASP A 128 18.55 9.97 0.10
C ASP A 128 19.59 8.89 0.46
N ARG A 129 20.26 8.34 -0.54
CA ARG A 129 21.21 7.22 -0.40
C ARG A 129 22.40 7.52 0.50
N ALA A 130 22.77 8.80 0.67
CA ALA A 130 23.83 9.20 1.59
C ALA A 130 23.42 9.03 3.06
N HIS A 131 22.11 9.16 3.35
CA HIS A 131 21.56 9.12 4.71
C HIS A 131 20.56 7.97 4.93
N ASN A 132 20.45 7.04 3.96
CA ASN A 132 19.59 5.87 4.06
C ASN A 132 20.22 4.65 3.43
N SER A 133 20.35 3.59 4.20
CA SER A 133 21.01 2.35 3.81
C SER A 133 20.09 1.35 3.09
N PHE A 134 18.82 1.71 2.79
CA PHE A 134 17.84 0.78 2.24
C PHE A 134 18.36 0.03 1.01
N TYR A 135 18.78 0.76 -0.03
CA TYR A 135 19.27 0.11 -1.24
C TYR A 135 20.57 -0.66 -1.02
N LYS A 136 21.48 -0.16 -0.19
CA LYS A 136 22.70 -0.89 0.16
C LYS A 136 22.38 -2.24 0.81
N ILE A 137 21.34 -2.29 1.68
CA ILE A 137 20.85 -3.53 2.28
C ILE A 137 20.23 -4.42 1.21
N MET A 138 19.27 -3.90 0.42
CA MET A 138 18.59 -4.68 -0.62
C MET A 138 19.57 -5.24 -1.65
N GLU A 139 20.54 -4.45 -2.12
CA GLU A 139 21.57 -4.86 -3.08
C GLU A 139 22.57 -5.87 -2.49
N THR A 140 22.72 -5.93 -1.17
CA THR A 140 23.52 -6.99 -0.49
C THR A 140 22.72 -8.28 -0.34
N LEU A 141 21.40 -8.20 -0.16
CA LEU A 141 20.54 -9.36 0.03
C LEU A 141 20.10 -9.98 -1.31
N PHE A 142 19.92 -9.17 -2.34
CA PHE A 142 19.41 -9.58 -3.64
C PHE A 142 20.35 -9.11 -4.75
N ASP A 143 20.61 -9.98 -5.71
CA ASP A 143 21.41 -9.64 -6.88
C ASP A 143 20.68 -8.58 -7.72
N ARG A 144 21.34 -7.45 -7.93
CA ARG A 144 20.79 -6.37 -8.75
C ARG A 144 21.38 -6.41 -10.16
N PRO A 145 20.56 -6.67 -11.20
CA PRO A 145 21.02 -6.61 -12.60
C PRO A 145 21.47 -5.19 -12.97
N VAL A 146 22.50 -5.11 -13.81
CA VAL A 146 23.01 -3.83 -14.34
C VAL A 146 21.93 -3.15 -15.18
N GLY A 147 21.71 -1.85 -14.95
CA GLY A 147 20.79 -1.04 -15.73
C GLY A 147 19.32 -1.15 -15.32
N ILE A 148 18.97 -1.97 -14.33
CA ILE A 148 17.60 -2.06 -13.83
C ILE A 148 17.22 -0.82 -12.99
N SER A 149 15.99 -0.35 -13.13
CA SER A 149 15.48 0.74 -12.29
C SER A 149 15.31 0.30 -10.84
N ASP A 150 15.28 1.26 -9.89
CA ASP A 150 15.02 0.96 -8.48
C ASP A 150 13.67 0.25 -8.28
N LYS A 151 12.65 0.73 -8.98
CA LYS A 151 11.30 0.15 -8.91
C LYS A 151 11.30 -1.29 -9.39
N ASP A 152 11.86 -1.55 -10.59
CA ASP A 152 11.88 -2.89 -11.15
C ASP A 152 12.72 -3.84 -10.31
N PHE A 153 13.86 -3.36 -9.77
CA PHE A 153 14.68 -4.15 -8.85
C PHE A 153 13.87 -4.63 -7.63
N ILE A 154 13.09 -3.74 -7.03
CA ILE A 154 12.28 -4.07 -5.84
C ILE A 154 11.14 -5.03 -6.21
N ILE A 155 10.37 -4.73 -7.24
CA ILE A 155 9.18 -5.54 -7.59
C ILE A 155 9.54 -6.92 -8.15
N GLN A 156 10.67 -7.06 -8.85
CA GLN A 156 11.17 -8.36 -9.33
C GLN A 156 11.59 -9.29 -8.17
N ASN A 157 11.95 -8.73 -7.03
CA ASN A 157 12.26 -9.49 -5.81
C ASN A 157 11.01 -9.72 -4.94
N HIS A 158 9.80 -9.69 -5.51
CA HIS A 158 8.53 -9.94 -4.80
C HIS A 158 8.27 -9.02 -3.62
N ILE A 159 8.85 -7.83 -3.63
CA ILE A 159 8.69 -6.81 -2.61
C ILE A 159 7.75 -5.71 -3.12
N ALA A 160 6.77 -5.35 -2.29
CA ALA A 160 6.01 -4.11 -2.45
C ALA A 160 6.55 -3.05 -1.47
N LEU A 161 6.62 -1.80 -1.92
CA LEU A 161 6.96 -0.66 -1.06
C LEU A 161 5.79 0.30 -0.97
N TRP A 162 5.52 0.77 0.24
CA TRP A 162 4.62 1.87 0.51
C TRP A 162 4.98 2.56 1.83
N ASP A 163 4.17 3.53 2.24
CA ASP A 163 4.29 4.22 3.52
C ASP A 163 2.98 4.13 4.33
N CYS A 164 3.07 4.31 5.64
CA CYS A 164 1.89 4.35 6.51
C CYS A 164 1.02 5.59 6.26
N MET A 165 1.61 6.68 5.76
CA MET A 165 0.93 7.95 5.56
C MET A 165 0.76 8.27 4.07
N LYS A 166 -0.47 8.64 3.70
CA LYS A 166 -0.83 9.17 2.37
C LYS A 166 -0.42 10.62 2.22
N GLU A 167 -0.68 11.40 3.25
CA GLU A 167 -0.37 12.83 3.29
C GLU A 167 0.18 13.19 4.67
N ALA A 168 1.10 14.15 4.74
CA ALA A 168 1.63 14.64 6.00
C ALA A 168 2.04 16.12 5.93
N ASP A 169 1.80 16.84 7.03
CA ASP A 169 2.41 18.15 7.29
C ASP A 169 3.73 17.91 8.02
N ARG A 170 4.81 17.97 7.26
CA ARG A 170 6.17 17.77 7.77
C ARG A 170 7.15 18.75 7.16
N LYS A 171 7.94 19.41 8.01
CA LYS A 171 9.08 20.22 7.60
C LYS A 171 10.35 19.36 7.60
N GLY A 172 11.03 19.29 6.46
CA GLY A 172 12.20 18.44 6.30
C GLY A 172 11.84 16.95 6.21
N SER A 173 12.78 16.07 6.57
CA SER A 173 12.64 14.62 6.41
C SER A 173 12.55 13.84 7.72
N LEU A 174 12.62 14.48 8.88
CA LEU A 174 12.55 13.81 10.18
C LEU A 174 11.08 13.53 10.54
N ASP A 175 10.78 12.29 10.94
CA ASP A 175 9.44 11.87 11.33
C ASP A 175 8.94 12.58 12.60
N SER A 176 9.86 12.98 13.51
CA SER A 176 9.53 13.80 14.67
C SER A 176 8.94 15.18 14.33
N ASN A 177 9.10 15.64 13.09
CA ASN A 177 8.56 16.93 12.61
C ASN A 177 7.16 16.79 12.01
N ILE A 178 6.57 15.59 11.98
CA ILE A 178 5.21 15.37 11.50
C ILE A 178 4.22 15.95 12.51
N LYS A 179 3.43 16.93 12.06
CA LYS A 179 2.41 17.61 12.88
C LYS A 179 1.04 17.00 12.74
N SER A 180 0.67 16.65 11.51
CA SER A 180 -0.58 16.00 11.17
C SER A 180 -0.40 15.12 9.93
N TYR A 181 -1.24 14.11 9.77
CA TYR A 181 -1.17 13.21 8.62
C TYR A 181 -2.51 12.55 8.33
N VAL A 182 -2.64 12.05 7.11
CA VAL A 182 -3.71 11.17 6.65
C VAL A 182 -3.09 9.79 6.42
N PRO A 183 -3.60 8.72 7.03
CA PRO A 183 -3.06 7.37 6.82
C PRO A 183 -3.38 6.86 5.41
N ASN A 184 -2.53 5.99 4.89
CA ASN A 184 -2.80 5.20 3.70
C ASN A 184 -3.82 4.10 4.00
N GLU A 185 -4.44 3.58 2.94
CA GLU A 185 -5.47 2.55 3.02
C GLU A 185 -4.85 1.13 2.92
N ILE A 186 -3.98 0.81 3.87
CA ILE A 186 -3.16 -0.42 3.82
C ILE A 186 -4.03 -1.68 3.81
N GLU A 187 -5.12 -1.72 4.56
CA GLU A 187 -6.02 -2.88 4.58
C GLU A 187 -6.63 -3.18 3.21
N SER A 188 -6.96 -2.13 2.46
CA SER A 188 -7.50 -2.26 1.11
C SER A 188 -6.44 -2.67 0.12
N PHE A 189 -5.24 -2.11 0.23
CA PHE A 189 -4.09 -2.51 -0.56
C PHE A 189 -3.78 -4.00 -0.37
N LEU A 190 -3.74 -4.50 0.86
CA LEU A 190 -3.52 -5.90 1.17
C LEU A 190 -4.65 -6.81 0.65
N ALA A 191 -5.89 -6.33 0.62
CA ALA A 191 -7.00 -7.06 0.04
C ALA A 191 -6.89 -7.23 -1.48
N LEU A 192 -6.24 -6.27 -2.16
CA LEU A 192 -5.95 -6.31 -3.60
C LEU A 192 -4.76 -7.21 -3.94
N HIS A 193 -3.83 -7.39 -3.00
CA HIS A 193 -2.60 -8.17 -3.18
C HIS A 193 -2.58 -9.38 -2.23
N PRO A 194 -3.40 -10.41 -2.49
CA PRO A 194 -3.56 -11.55 -1.58
C PRO A 194 -2.33 -12.44 -1.46
N THR A 195 -1.34 -12.27 -2.33
CA THR A 195 -0.05 -12.97 -2.27
C THR A 195 0.86 -12.41 -1.17
N ILE A 196 0.61 -11.18 -0.69
CA ILE A 196 1.34 -10.63 0.44
C ILE A 196 0.98 -11.41 1.70
N THR A 197 1.98 -12.00 2.33
CA THR A 197 1.85 -12.77 3.58
C THR A 197 2.54 -12.06 4.74
N THR A 198 3.50 -11.18 4.44
CA THR A 198 4.33 -10.51 5.45
C THR A 198 4.33 -9.00 5.25
N ILE A 199 4.19 -8.28 6.36
CA ILE A 199 4.33 -6.82 6.45
C ILE A 199 5.59 -6.53 7.25
N VAL A 200 6.51 -5.79 6.66
CA VAL A 200 7.75 -5.34 7.29
C VAL A 200 7.67 -3.85 7.56
N LEU A 201 7.83 -3.45 8.81
CA LEU A 201 7.84 -2.05 9.23
C LEU A 201 9.29 -1.57 9.28
N ASN A 202 9.65 -0.62 8.42
CA ASN A 202 10.98 -0.03 8.35
C ASN A 202 11.17 1.01 9.46
N GLY A 203 11.28 0.54 10.70
CA GLY A 203 11.47 1.34 11.89
C GLY A 203 10.73 0.77 13.10
N ILE A 204 11.45 0.35 14.13
CA ILE A 204 10.89 -0.16 15.39
C ILE A 204 10.19 0.97 16.18
N GLY A 205 10.57 2.25 15.94
CA GLY A 205 10.02 3.42 16.64
C GLY A 205 8.75 3.97 15.98
N ASP A 206 8.92 5.06 15.21
CA ASP A 206 7.78 5.84 14.70
C ASP A 206 6.92 5.06 13.71
N THR A 207 7.51 4.31 12.77
CA THR A 207 6.73 3.52 11.79
C THR A 207 5.85 2.49 12.47
N THR A 208 6.41 1.72 13.43
CA THR A 208 5.65 0.71 14.21
C THR A 208 4.53 1.37 14.99
N LYS A 209 4.80 2.47 15.68
CA LYS A 209 3.82 3.21 16.47
C LYS A 209 2.65 3.73 15.63
N ILE A 210 2.96 4.30 14.45
CA ILE A 210 1.96 4.81 13.53
C ILE A 210 1.13 3.65 12.95
N PHE A 211 1.79 2.56 12.59
CA PHE A 211 1.10 1.36 12.12
C PHE A 211 0.12 0.83 13.17
N GLU A 212 0.55 0.67 14.41
CA GLU A 212 -0.28 0.20 15.53
C GLU A 212 -1.46 1.13 15.86
N GLN A 213 -1.26 2.44 15.71
CA GLN A 213 -2.30 3.43 15.99
C GLN A 213 -3.41 3.49 14.94
N ASN A 214 -3.09 3.21 13.68
CA ASN A 214 -4.01 3.41 12.55
C ASN A 214 -4.60 2.13 11.99
N PHE A 215 -3.96 0.98 12.23
CA PHE A 215 -4.37 -0.30 11.63
C PHE A 215 -4.67 -1.33 12.71
N ALA A 216 -5.67 -2.19 12.49
CA ALA A 216 -6.08 -3.20 13.43
C ALA A 216 -5.03 -4.34 13.51
N VAL A 217 -3.93 -4.09 14.17
CA VAL A 217 -2.74 -4.97 14.25
C VAL A 217 -3.11 -6.38 14.71
N ALA A 218 -3.95 -6.53 15.72
CA ALA A 218 -4.39 -7.84 16.20
C ALA A 218 -5.10 -8.64 15.11
N LYS A 219 -5.95 -8.00 14.30
CA LYS A 219 -6.66 -8.60 13.18
C LYS A 219 -5.72 -8.86 11.99
N MET A 220 -4.76 -7.98 11.76
CA MET A 220 -3.74 -8.17 10.74
C MET A 220 -2.73 -9.24 11.12
N GLY A 221 -2.27 -9.30 12.37
CA GLY A 221 -1.34 -10.32 12.87
C GLY A 221 -1.88 -11.74 12.84
N GLN A 222 -3.20 -11.93 12.80
CA GLN A 222 -3.81 -13.23 12.56
C GLN A 222 -3.74 -13.67 11.08
N LYS A 223 -3.67 -12.71 10.16
CA LYS A 223 -3.66 -12.97 8.71
C LYS A 223 -2.29 -12.76 8.08
N TYR A 224 -1.51 -11.84 8.61
CA TYR A 224 -0.20 -11.44 8.09
C TYR A 224 0.86 -11.57 9.17
N ARG A 225 2.05 -12.01 8.79
CA ARG A 225 3.22 -11.89 9.65
C ARG A 225 3.66 -10.43 9.67
N VAL A 226 3.63 -9.77 10.82
CA VAL A 226 4.07 -8.37 10.98
C VAL A 226 5.41 -8.34 11.70
N ILE A 227 6.41 -7.71 11.09
CA ILE A 227 7.78 -7.67 11.60
C ILE A 227 8.26 -6.22 11.63
N SER A 228 8.69 -5.72 12.79
CA SER A 228 9.35 -4.42 12.90
C SER A 228 10.85 -4.59 12.82
N LEU A 229 11.49 -3.95 11.84
CA LEU A 229 12.94 -4.00 11.65
C LEU A 229 13.59 -2.65 11.99
N PRO A 230 14.90 -2.64 12.32
CA PRO A 230 15.63 -1.40 12.51
C PRO A 230 15.50 -0.49 11.29
N SER A 231 15.23 0.81 11.50
CA SER A 231 15.13 1.77 10.40
C SER A 231 16.40 1.78 9.55
N THR A 232 16.21 1.81 8.24
CA THR A 232 17.31 1.95 7.28
C THR A 232 17.87 3.38 7.24
N SER A 233 17.20 4.36 7.85
CA SER A 233 17.70 5.72 8.01
C SER A 233 18.97 5.73 8.87
N ASN A 234 19.97 6.54 8.47
CA ASN A 234 21.20 6.71 9.22
C ASN A 234 21.01 7.61 10.47
N SER A 235 19.83 8.19 10.67
CA SER A 235 19.47 8.84 11.94
C SER A 235 19.42 7.84 13.12
N LEU A 236 19.20 6.56 12.83
CA LEU A 236 19.38 5.50 13.81
C LEU A 236 20.86 5.12 13.89
N ALA A 237 21.49 5.35 15.04
CA ALA A 237 22.91 5.06 15.31
C ALA A 237 23.18 3.55 15.48
N LYS A 238 22.78 2.73 14.50
CA LYS A 238 23.13 1.30 14.40
C LYS A 238 24.14 1.09 13.29
N ALA A 239 25.10 0.19 13.52
CA ALA A 239 26.05 -0.21 12.50
C ALA A 239 25.33 -0.83 11.30
N PHE A 240 25.91 -0.66 10.11
CA PHE A 240 25.34 -1.22 8.87
C PHE A 240 25.13 -2.74 8.97
N ASP A 241 26.14 -3.46 9.50
CA ASP A 241 26.09 -4.92 9.61
C ASP A 241 24.96 -5.40 10.55
N GLU A 242 24.69 -4.69 11.63
CA GLU A 242 23.56 -5.00 12.51
C GLU A 242 22.20 -4.80 11.81
N LYS A 243 22.10 -3.75 10.98
CA LYS A 243 20.90 -3.52 10.17
C LYS A 243 20.77 -4.61 9.12
N LEU A 244 21.84 -4.92 8.40
CA LEU A 244 21.86 -5.95 7.35
C LEU A 244 21.44 -7.31 7.94
N GLU A 245 21.98 -7.70 9.08
CA GLU A 245 21.63 -8.96 9.73
C GLU A 245 20.14 -9.02 10.09
N ALA A 246 19.60 -7.96 10.68
CA ALA A 246 18.16 -7.92 10.97
C ALA A 246 17.28 -7.97 9.72
N TRP A 247 17.74 -7.41 8.60
CA TRP A 247 16.98 -7.37 7.34
C TRP A 247 17.09 -8.66 6.51
N ARG A 248 17.97 -9.61 6.85
CA ARG A 248 18.10 -10.93 6.17
C ARG A 248 16.79 -11.71 6.17
N ILE A 249 15.99 -11.55 7.19
CA ILE A 249 14.68 -12.19 7.31
C ILE A 249 13.75 -11.89 6.11
N VAL A 250 13.92 -10.73 5.45
CA VAL A 250 13.13 -10.39 4.25
C VAL A 250 13.44 -11.35 3.11
N LYS A 251 14.72 -11.62 2.87
CA LYS A 251 15.14 -12.57 1.84
C LYS A 251 14.72 -14.00 2.20
N GLU A 252 14.90 -14.42 3.44
CA GLU A 252 14.53 -15.75 3.91
C GLU A 252 13.05 -16.04 3.67
N ILE A 253 12.15 -15.10 4.03
CA ILE A 253 10.71 -15.24 3.82
C ILE A 253 10.36 -15.36 2.33
N ILE A 254 11.03 -14.58 1.47
CA ILE A 254 10.79 -14.62 0.03
C ILE A 254 11.28 -15.94 -0.54
N ASP A 255 12.49 -16.36 -0.18
CA ASP A 255 13.10 -17.60 -0.67
C ASP A 255 12.28 -18.85 -0.23
N GLU A 256 11.71 -18.84 0.97
CA GLU A 256 10.83 -19.91 1.47
C GLU A 256 9.55 -20.04 0.63
N GLN A 257 8.96 -18.91 0.22
CA GLN A 257 7.68 -18.93 -0.51
C GLN A 257 7.82 -19.15 -2.02
N ILE A 258 8.97 -18.85 -2.60
CA ILE A 258 9.23 -19.12 -4.03
C ILE A 258 9.55 -20.60 -4.26
N LYS A 259 10.05 -21.33 -3.25
CA LYS A 259 10.39 -22.76 -3.34
C LYS A 259 9.18 -23.69 -3.29
N VAL A 260 8.00 -23.19 -2.97
CA VAL A 260 6.73 -23.91 -2.88
C VAL A 260 5.94 -23.75 -4.18
#